data_09b12e3500d876e1759abfb3ef823061
#
_entry.id   09b12e3500d876e1759abfb3ef823061
#
_cell.length_a   1.000
_cell.length_b   1.000
_cell.length_c   1.000
_cell.angle_alpha   90.00
_cell.angle_beta   90.00
_cell.angle_gamma   90.00
#
_symmetry.space_group_name_H-M   'P 1'
#
loop_
_entity.id
_entity.type
_entity.pdbx_description
1 polymer ?
#
loop_
_entity_poly.entity_id
_entity_poly.type
_entity_poly.pdbx_seq_one_letter_code
_entity_poly.pdbx_strand_id
1 'polypeptide(L)'
;MTHSTKIVTCFLTNGEKILLLKRSDKVKSMRELWAGISGIIEKDELPIARAKIEIFEEVGLDDEQIRLVKKAEKMRIVSPQYKNHEWEVFPFLFETKNPEIKLNWENSEYNWIKVEDISNYDTVPSLKKVLLNLL
;
A
#
# COMPACT_ATOMS: atom_id res chain seq x y z
N MET A 1 -21.58 -17.12 -2.20
CA MET A 1 -21.39 -15.82 -2.87
C MET A 1 -20.07 -15.21 -2.48
N THR A 2 -19.26 -14.76 -3.43
CA THR A 2 -17.99 -14.09 -3.15
C THR A 2 -18.22 -12.60 -3.02
N HIS A 3 -17.73 -12.03 -1.94
CA HIS A 3 -17.74 -10.57 -1.75
C HIS A 3 -16.46 -9.97 -2.29
N SER A 4 -16.56 -8.82 -2.92
CA SER A 4 -15.43 -8.12 -3.50
C SER A 4 -15.29 -6.73 -2.90
N THR A 5 -14.06 -6.36 -2.53
CA THR A 5 -13.74 -5.02 -2.05
C THR A 5 -12.66 -4.42 -2.95
N LYS A 6 -12.87 -3.19 -3.38
CA LYS A 6 -11.89 -2.45 -4.18
C LYS A 6 -10.98 -1.66 -3.26
N ILE A 7 -9.67 -1.88 -3.38
CA ILE A 7 -8.67 -1.16 -2.60
C ILE A 7 -7.57 -0.64 -3.50
N VAL A 8 -6.91 0.42 -3.04
CA VAL A 8 -5.64 0.84 -3.63
C VAL A 8 -4.52 0.25 -2.80
N THR A 9 -3.41 -0.09 -3.44
CA THR A 9 -2.15 -0.37 -2.77
C THR A 9 -1.09 0.48 -3.43
N CYS A 10 -0.49 1.36 -2.65
CA CYS A 10 0.47 2.33 -3.13
C CYS A 10 1.84 2.06 -2.53
N PHE A 11 2.86 2.22 -3.37
CA PHE A 11 4.23 2.23 -2.90
C PHE A 11 4.83 3.60 -3.18
N LEU A 12 5.73 4.03 -2.31
CA LEU A 12 6.53 5.23 -2.52
C LEU A 12 7.96 4.82 -2.78
N THR A 13 8.60 5.48 -3.73
CA THR A 13 10.03 5.31 -3.95
C THR A 13 10.75 6.62 -3.66
N ASN A 14 11.95 6.50 -3.08
CA ASN A 14 12.88 7.60 -2.89
C ASN A 14 14.25 7.09 -3.33
N GLY A 15 14.68 7.54 -4.52
CA GLY A 15 15.85 6.94 -5.15
C GLY A 15 15.58 5.49 -5.51
N GLU A 16 16.42 4.58 -5.04
CA GLU A 16 16.29 3.14 -5.31
C GLU A 16 15.54 2.39 -4.21
N LYS A 17 15.05 3.12 -3.19
CA LYS A 17 14.39 2.48 -2.05
C LYS A 17 12.88 2.61 -2.12
N ILE A 18 12.22 1.61 -1.57
CA ILE A 18 10.77 1.50 -1.47
C ILE A 18 10.37 1.57 0.00
N LEU A 19 9.29 2.30 0.28
CA LEU A 19 8.78 2.43 1.65
C LEU A 19 7.91 1.23 2.00
N LEU A 20 8.20 0.61 3.14
CA LEU A 20 7.30 -0.35 3.78
C LEU A 20 6.87 0.19 5.13
N LEU A 21 5.61 -0.08 5.46
CA LEU A 21 5.00 0.33 6.73
C LEU A 21 4.62 -0.90 7.52
N LYS A 22 4.93 -0.90 8.82
CA LYS A 22 4.50 -1.99 9.70
C LYS A 22 3.17 -1.64 10.31
N ARG A 23 2.17 -2.47 10.08
CA ARG A 23 0.83 -2.28 10.62
C ARG A 23 0.87 -2.39 12.14
N SER A 24 0.18 -1.48 12.81
CA SER A 24 0.18 -1.43 14.27
C SER A 24 -0.64 -2.56 14.87
N ASP A 25 -0.60 -2.70 16.19
CA ASP A 25 -1.43 -3.66 16.92
C ASP A 25 -2.87 -3.15 17.14
N LYS A 26 -3.15 -1.93 16.72
CA LYS A 26 -4.47 -1.29 16.88
C LYS A 26 -5.40 -1.50 15.69
N VAL A 27 -4.89 -2.01 14.57
CA VAL A 27 -5.73 -2.30 13.40
C VAL A 27 -6.50 -3.60 13.60
N LYS A 28 -7.59 -3.77 12.85
CA LYS A 28 -8.48 -4.94 13.02
C LYS A 28 -7.92 -6.23 12.42
N SER A 29 -7.05 -6.12 11.42
CA SER A 29 -6.54 -7.29 10.69
C SER A 29 -5.08 -7.11 10.32
N MET A 30 -4.41 -8.24 10.14
CA MET A 30 -3.01 -8.28 9.67
C MET A 30 -2.08 -7.42 10.52
N ARG A 31 -2.27 -7.46 11.83
CA ARG A 31 -1.47 -6.70 12.80
C ARG A 31 -0.01 -7.08 12.70
N GLU A 32 0.84 -6.05 12.82
CA GLU A 32 2.30 -6.19 12.85
C GLU A 32 2.94 -6.77 11.58
N LEU A 33 2.17 -6.90 10.50
CA LEU A 33 2.70 -7.25 9.19
C LEU A 33 3.13 -6.00 8.43
N TRP A 34 4.12 -6.15 7.57
CA TRP A 34 4.61 -5.06 6.72
C TRP A 34 3.76 -4.95 5.47
N ALA A 35 3.51 -3.72 5.04
CA ALA A 35 2.60 -3.45 3.93
C ALA A 35 3.01 -2.18 3.19
N GLY A 36 2.40 -1.95 2.03
CA GLY A 36 2.38 -0.64 1.38
C GLY A 36 1.30 0.24 2.00
N ILE A 37 0.98 1.34 1.34
CA ILE A 37 -0.10 2.22 1.75
C ILE A 37 -1.38 1.72 1.09
N SER A 38 -2.42 1.48 1.86
CA SER A 38 -3.67 0.89 1.34
C SER A 38 -4.90 1.59 1.88
N GLY A 39 -5.96 1.55 1.09
CA GLY A 39 -7.26 2.06 1.52
C GLY A 39 -8.38 1.56 0.65
N ILE A 40 -9.59 1.54 1.20
CA ILE A 40 -10.79 1.13 0.49
C ILE A 40 -11.26 2.27 -0.41
N ILE A 41 -11.52 1.95 -1.68
CA ILE A 41 -12.05 2.92 -2.63
C ILE A 41 -13.53 3.11 -2.33
N GLU A 42 -13.90 4.34 -2.00
CA GLU A 42 -15.28 4.69 -1.73
C GLU A 42 -16.08 4.77 -3.03
N LYS A 43 -17.40 4.70 -2.92
CA LYS A 43 -18.29 4.78 -4.07
C LYS A 43 -18.03 6.06 -4.87
N ASP A 44 -17.96 5.93 -6.19
CA ASP A 44 -17.77 7.03 -7.14
C ASP A 44 -16.41 7.76 -7.05
N GLU A 45 -15.46 7.19 -6.30
CA GLU A 45 -14.10 7.72 -6.29
C GLU A 45 -13.27 7.12 -7.43
N LEU A 46 -12.34 7.92 -7.95
CA LEU A 46 -11.29 7.40 -8.80
C LEU A 46 -10.22 6.73 -7.93
N PRO A 47 -9.68 5.58 -8.35
CA PRO A 47 -8.62 4.92 -7.57
C PRO A 47 -7.44 5.84 -7.23
N ILE A 48 -6.97 6.67 -8.18
CA ILE A 48 -5.86 7.57 -7.92
C ILE A 48 -6.18 8.63 -6.85
N ALA A 49 -7.43 9.08 -6.80
CA ALA A 49 -7.85 10.04 -5.77
C ALA A 49 -7.78 9.40 -4.39
N ARG A 50 -8.26 8.17 -4.26
CA ARG A 50 -8.14 7.43 -3.00
C ARG A 50 -6.67 7.19 -2.63
N ALA A 51 -5.83 6.86 -3.60
CA ALA A 51 -4.41 6.67 -3.37
C ALA A 51 -3.77 7.90 -2.73
N LYS A 52 -4.05 9.08 -3.25
CA LYS A 52 -3.50 10.33 -2.72
C LYS A 52 -4.00 10.65 -1.32
N ILE A 53 -5.28 10.37 -1.04
CA ILE A 53 -5.85 10.55 0.31
C ILE A 53 -5.14 9.64 1.31
N GLU A 54 -4.97 8.36 0.97
CA GLU A 54 -4.32 7.41 1.86
C GLU A 54 -2.86 7.76 2.11
N ILE A 55 -2.15 8.22 1.08
CA ILE A 55 -0.76 8.66 1.25
C ILE A 55 -0.69 9.82 2.23
N PHE A 56 -1.57 10.81 2.09
CA PHE A 56 -1.62 11.93 3.01
C PHE A 56 -1.92 11.50 4.44
N GLU A 57 -2.92 10.62 4.62
CA GLU A 57 -3.33 10.16 5.95
C GLU A 57 -2.28 9.28 6.63
N GLU A 58 -1.69 8.36 5.89
CA GLU A 58 -0.80 7.36 6.47
C GLU A 58 0.65 7.80 6.62
N VAL A 59 1.13 8.69 5.75
CA VAL A 59 2.55 9.08 5.75
C VAL A 59 2.80 10.58 5.74
N GLY A 60 1.75 11.38 5.67
CA GLY A 60 1.85 12.83 5.82
C GLY A 60 2.39 13.58 4.60
N LEU A 61 2.36 12.97 3.42
CA LEU A 61 2.82 13.63 2.19
C LEU A 61 1.61 14.13 1.38
N ASP A 62 1.65 15.40 0.99
CA ASP A 62 0.59 15.98 0.18
C ASP A 62 0.85 15.80 -1.32
N ASP A 63 -0.10 16.24 -2.13
CA ASP A 63 -0.05 16.05 -3.58
C ASP A 63 1.17 16.69 -4.24
N GLU A 64 1.68 17.78 -3.67
CA GLU A 64 2.86 18.47 -4.21
C GLU A 64 4.17 17.72 -3.90
N GLN A 65 4.15 16.84 -2.92
CA GLN A 65 5.33 16.10 -2.47
C GLN A 65 5.47 14.74 -3.12
N ILE A 66 4.50 14.35 -3.94
CA ILE A 66 4.50 13.04 -4.60
C ILE A 66 4.27 13.20 -6.10
N ARG A 67 4.79 12.24 -6.88
CA ARG A 67 4.58 12.20 -8.31
C ARG A 67 4.30 10.76 -8.73
N LEU A 68 3.24 10.56 -9.52
CA LEU A 68 2.93 9.23 -10.03
C LEU A 68 4.01 8.77 -11.01
N VAL A 69 4.59 7.60 -10.74
CA VAL A 69 5.60 6.97 -11.59
C VAL A 69 4.97 5.92 -12.48
N LYS A 70 4.13 5.06 -11.89
CA LYS A 70 3.51 3.97 -12.63
C LYS A 70 2.23 3.52 -11.93
N LYS A 71 1.27 3.06 -12.74
CA LYS A 71 0.11 2.31 -12.27
C LYS A 71 0.09 0.99 -13.02
N ALA A 72 -0.44 -0.05 -12.41
CA ALA A 72 -0.59 -1.35 -13.03
C ALA A 72 -2.06 -1.72 -13.14
N GLU A 73 -2.35 -2.74 -13.95
CA GLU A 73 -3.69 -3.29 -14.08
C GLU A 73 -4.19 -3.77 -12.72
N LYS A 74 -5.48 -3.64 -12.47
CA LYS A 74 -6.07 -4.14 -11.23
C LYS A 74 -5.81 -5.63 -11.10
N MET A 75 -5.57 -6.06 -9.87
CA MET A 75 -5.28 -7.44 -9.54
C MET A 75 -6.33 -7.99 -8.61
N ARG A 76 -6.68 -9.25 -8.81
CA ARG A 76 -7.61 -9.95 -7.94
C ARG A 76 -6.82 -10.77 -6.94
N ILE A 77 -7.03 -10.52 -5.67
CA ILE A 77 -6.31 -11.19 -4.60
C ILE A 77 -7.29 -11.83 -3.63
N VAL A 78 -7.04 -13.10 -3.29
CA VAL A 78 -7.79 -13.81 -2.26
C VAL A 78 -6.85 -14.12 -1.11
N SER A 79 -7.39 -14.10 0.10
CA SER A 79 -6.63 -14.44 1.30
C SER A 79 -7.27 -15.65 1.98
N PRO A 80 -6.47 -16.63 2.43
CA PRO A 80 -7.01 -17.78 3.16
C PRO A 80 -7.76 -17.42 4.45
N GLN A 81 -7.45 -16.23 5.01
CA GLN A 81 -8.09 -15.76 6.23
C GLN A 81 -9.54 -15.30 6.04
N TYR A 82 -9.92 -14.99 4.82
CA TYR A 82 -11.24 -14.41 4.52
C TYR A 82 -11.93 -15.22 3.44
N LYS A 83 -12.70 -16.22 3.86
CA LYS A 83 -13.46 -17.08 2.94
C LYS A 83 -14.49 -16.26 2.19
N ASN A 84 -14.69 -16.59 0.92
CA ASN A 84 -15.68 -15.95 0.06
C ASN A 84 -15.48 -14.44 -0.09
N HIS A 85 -14.24 -13.97 0.11
CA HIS A 85 -13.91 -12.57 -0.08
C HIS A 85 -12.72 -12.44 -1.02
N GLU A 86 -12.78 -11.47 -1.93
CA GLU A 86 -11.67 -11.13 -2.78
C GLU A 86 -11.45 -9.64 -2.77
N TRP A 87 -10.20 -9.24 -3.00
CA TRP A 87 -9.85 -7.84 -3.16
C TRP A 87 -9.51 -7.56 -4.61
N GLU A 88 -10.11 -6.50 -5.16
CA GLU A 88 -9.65 -5.92 -6.40
C GLU A 88 -8.65 -4.83 -6.03
N VAL A 89 -7.39 -5.09 -6.29
CA VAL A 89 -6.29 -4.19 -5.90
C VAL A 89 -5.88 -3.34 -7.08
N PHE A 90 -5.87 -2.03 -6.88
CA PHE A 90 -5.42 -1.05 -7.87
C PHE A 90 -4.03 -0.56 -7.45
N PRO A 91 -2.96 -1.03 -8.15
CA PRO A 91 -1.59 -0.72 -7.75
C PRO A 91 -1.10 0.62 -8.28
N PHE A 92 -0.40 1.38 -7.44
CA PHE A 92 0.23 2.65 -7.82
C PHE A 92 1.62 2.75 -7.24
N LEU A 93 2.54 3.30 -8.04
CA LEU A 93 3.87 3.66 -7.57
C LEU A 93 4.05 5.16 -7.73
N PHE A 94 4.32 5.82 -6.60
CA PHE A 94 4.65 7.25 -6.58
C PHE A 94 6.11 7.42 -6.15
N GLU A 95 6.71 8.55 -6.50
CA GLU A 95 8.00 8.93 -5.98
C GLU A 95 7.87 10.16 -5.09
N THR A 96 8.77 10.29 -4.14
CA THR A 96 8.90 11.48 -3.31
C THR A 96 10.37 11.81 -3.12
N LYS A 97 10.67 13.09 -2.98
CA LYS A 97 12.02 13.56 -2.60
C LYS A 97 12.16 13.70 -1.10
N ASN A 98 11.05 13.55 -0.37
CA ASN A 98 11.04 13.70 1.08
C ASN A 98 11.00 12.31 1.74
N PRO A 99 12.12 11.86 2.36
CA PRO A 99 12.14 10.55 3.02
C PRO A 99 11.53 10.55 4.41
N GLU A 100 11.17 11.72 4.95
CA GLU A 100 10.59 11.81 6.28
C GLU A 100 9.11 11.48 6.25
N ILE A 101 8.72 10.49 7.03
CA ILE A 101 7.38 9.95 7.08
C ILE A 101 6.75 10.26 8.43
N LYS A 102 5.50 10.75 8.40
CA LYS A 102 4.71 11.01 9.61
C LYS A 102 3.62 9.94 9.70
N LEU A 103 3.85 8.93 10.52
CA LEU A 103 2.89 7.84 10.68
C LEU A 103 1.66 8.28 11.46
N ASN A 104 0.53 7.66 11.14
CA ASN A 104 -0.67 7.76 11.96
C ASN A 104 -0.82 6.49 12.81
N TRP A 105 -1.97 6.32 13.48
CA TRP A 105 -2.19 5.19 14.39
C TRP A 105 -2.21 3.82 13.71
N GLU A 106 -2.41 3.78 12.41
CA GLU A 106 -2.51 2.51 11.66
C GLU A 106 -1.17 1.79 11.52
N ASN A 107 -0.08 2.52 11.55
CA ASN A 107 1.25 1.96 11.37
C ASN A 107 2.19 2.37 12.50
N SER A 108 2.99 1.44 12.98
CA SER A 108 3.89 1.66 14.13
C SER A 108 5.33 1.96 13.73
N GLU A 109 5.73 1.53 12.54
CA GLU A 109 7.10 1.70 12.05
C GLU A 109 7.09 1.88 10.54
N TYR A 110 8.17 2.46 10.02
CA TYR A 110 8.40 2.48 8.58
C TYR A 110 9.86 2.18 8.28
N ASN A 111 10.12 1.71 7.07
CA ASN A 111 11.48 1.45 6.63
C ASN A 111 11.59 1.65 5.12
N TRP A 112 12.68 2.27 4.70
CA TRP A 112 13.02 2.40 3.29
C TRP A 112 13.94 1.23 2.94
N ILE A 113 13.53 0.36 2.03
CA ILE A 113 14.25 -0.86 1.69
C ILE A 113 14.54 -0.95 0.20
N LYS A 114 15.53 -1.76 -0.16
CA LYS A 114 15.72 -2.15 -1.55
C LYS A 114 14.66 -3.18 -1.92
N VAL A 115 14.24 -3.18 -3.19
CA VAL A 115 13.20 -4.10 -3.65
C VAL A 115 13.56 -5.56 -3.34
N GLU A 116 14.81 -5.95 -3.58
CA GLU A 116 15.26 -7.33 -3.32
C GLU A 116 15.18 -7.76 -1.86
N ASP A 117 15.11 -6.79 -0.93
CA ASP A 117 15.03 -7.10 0.49
C ASP A 117 13.62 -7.36 1.00
N ILE A 118 12.60 -7.20 0.16
CA ILE A 118 11.21 -7.38 0.58
C ILE A 118 10.93 -8.78 1.13
N SER A 119 11.66 -9.80 0.63
CA SER A 119 11.49 -11.17 1.09
C SER A 119 11.97 -11.40 2.51
N ASN A 120 12.71 -10.44 3.10
CA ASN A 120 13.16 -10.49 4.48
C ASN A 120 12.11 -9.98 5.47
N TYR A 121 10.98 -9.51 4.98
CA TYR A 121 9.92 -8.92 5.79
C TYR A 121 8.70 -9.83 5.80
N ASP A 122 8.04 -9.89 6.95
CA ASP A 122 6.78 -10.61 7.09
C ASP A 122 5.66 -9.69 6.61
N THR A 123 5.28 -9.86 5.35
CA THR A 123 4.35 -8.94 4.69
C THR A 123 2.91 -9.43 4.67
N VAL A 124 1.98 -8.51 4.42
CA VAL A 124 0.61 -8.89 4.10
C VAL A 124 0.58 -9.75 2.84
N PRO A 125 -0.44 -10.61 2.67
CA PRO A 125 -0.48 -11.52 1.51
C PRO A 125 -0.35 -10.81 0.17
N SER A 126 0.45 -11.38 -0.72
CA SER A 126 0.63 -10.94 -2.11
C SER A 126 1.30 -9.57 -2.31
N LEU A 127 1.87 -8.97 -1.26
CA LEU A 127 2.47 -7.64 -1.37
C LEU A 127 3.59 -7.61 -2.41
N LYS A 128 4.48 -8.59 -2.39
CA LYS A 128 5.59 -8.67 -3.35
C LYS A 128 5.08 -8.75 -4.78
N LYS A 129 4.01 -9.53 -5.00
CA LYS A 129 3.41 -9.68 -6.33
C LYS A 129 2.87 -8.34 -6.83
N VAL A 130 2.21 -7.58 -5.97
CA VAL A 130 1.71 -6.25 -6.32
C VAL A 130 2.87 -5.33 -6.68
N LEU A 131 3.92 -5.31 -5.84
CA LEU A 131 5.08 -4.46 -6.09
C LEU A 131 5.76 -4.79 -7.42
N LEU A 132 5.96 -6.07 -7.72
CA LEU A 132 6.64 -6.47 -8.95
C LEU A 132 5.90 -6.04 -10.22
N ASN A 133 4.58 -5.91 -10.16
CA ASN A 133 3.80 -5.39 -11.29
C ASN A 133 3.98 -3.90 -11.53
N LEU A 134 4.58 -3.19 -10.57
CA LEU A 134 4.84 -1.75 -10.66
C LEU A 134 6.28 -1.40 -11.05
N LEU A 135 7.11 -2.40 -11.26
CA LEU A 135 8.53 -2.17 -11.54
C LEU A 135 8.89 -2.35 -13.02
#